data_145fa27f5ecacee4fb7393fc3e0a2eff
#
_entry.id   145fa27f5ecacee4fb7393fc3e0a2eff
#
_cell.length_a   1.000
_cell.length_b   1.000
_cell.length_c   1.000
_cell.angle_alpha   90.00
_cell.angle_beta   90.00
_cell.angle_gamma   90.00
#
_symmetry.space_group_name_H-M   'P 1'
#
loop_
_entity.id
_entity.type
_entity.pdbx_description
1 polymer ?
#
loop_
_entity_poly.entity_id
_entity_poly.type
_entity_poly.pdbx_seq_one_letter_code
_entity_poly.pdbx_strand_id
1 'polypeptide(L)'
;PVEVFELNQQIYKDSSYYSDFAPSLKPVLIGSANLSSGKQISATDSITIEGEKEAYQFLIPLELAVGEFLKKGLEDSITQDIKSFQSYFYGLMLKVQDGYLPTGDGAIYSMALLTGESSIRVKVTNGTETEYINYPLTSLCARVNQFTHDYAGSLTESYLNNGSKNDDLIFVQGLSGTKAEVYFPGLYQFGVANNSAIAKATLE
;
A
#
# COMPACT_ATOMS: atom_id res chain seq x y z
N PRO A 1 5.63 13.09 -6.05
CA PRO A 1 6.69 12.11 -5.88
C PRO A 1 6.30 11.00 -4.92
N VAL A 2 6.96 9.84 -5.04
CA VAL A 2 6.93 8.74 -4.09
C VAL A 2 8.30 8.65 -3.45
N GLU A 3 8.33 8.59 -2.14
CA GLU A 3 9.52 8.44 -1.31
C GLU A 3 9.60 7.00 -0.80
N VAL A 4 10.81 6.48 -0.66
CA VAL A 4 11.05 5.11 -0.17
C VAL A 4 11.87 5.16 1.12
N PHE A 5 11.37 4.51 2.14
CA PHE A 5 12.03 4.34 3.43
C PHE A 5 12.18 2.86 3.74
N GLU A 6 13.23 2.49 4.45
CA GLU A 6 13.37 1.15 4.99
C GLU A 6 12.59 1.02 6.31
N LEU A 7 11.91 -0.10 6.47
CA LEU A 7 11.25 -0.43 7.73
C LEU A 7 12.27 -0.67 8.85
N ASN A 8 11.96 -0.18 10.04
CA ASN A 8 12.75 -0.42 11.26
C ASN A 8 12.08 -1.47 12.17
N GLN A 9 11.05 -2.12 11.67
CA GLN A 9 10.37 -3.22 12.35
C GLN A 9 9.86 -4.23 11.35
N GLN A 10 9.85 -5.48 11.74
CA GLN A 10 9.31 -6.55 10.92
C GLN A 10 7.78 -6.51 10.90
N ILE A 11 7.19 -6.72 9.72
CA ILE A 11 5.76 -6.98 9.53
C ILE A 11 5.57 -8.45 9.11
N TYR A 12 4.50 -9.07 9.63
CA TYR A 12 4.28 -10.49 9.45
C TYR A 12 3.09 -10.74 8.53
N LYS A 13 3.24 -11.66 7.60
CA LYS A 13 2.21 -12.01 6.62
C LYS A 13 0.90 -12.48 7.29
N ASP A 14 1.02 -13.23 8.38
CA ASP A 14 -0.11 -13.87 9.05
C ASP A 14 -0.69 -13.01 10.18
N SER A 15 -0.26 -11.75 10.27
CA SER A 15 -0.81 -10.78 11.22
C SER A 15 -1.84 -9.88 10.54
N SER A 16 -2.83 -9.44 11.31
CA SER A 16 -3.79 -8.44 10.87
C SER A 16 -3.31 -7.04 11.21
N TYR A 17 -3.31 -6.16 10.23
CA TYR A 17 -2.96 -4.76 10.37
C TYR A 17 -4.16 -3.90 9.97
N TYR A 18 -4.49 -2.92 10.80
CA TYR A 18 -5.51 -1.94 10.47
C TYR A 18 -4.93 -0.88 9.52
N SER A 19 -5.80 -0.13 8.87
CA SER A 19 -5.40 0.89 7.89
C SER A 19 -4.64 2.07 8.47
N ASP A 20 -4.75 2.31 9.77
CA ASP A 20 -4.02 3.33 10.52
C ASP A 20 -2.67 2.83 11.07
N PHE A 21 -2.32 1.57 10.81
CA PHE A 21 -1.04 1.02 11.23
C PHE A 21 0.11 1.78 10.58
N ALA A 22 0.90 2.46 11.40
CA ALA A 22 2.08 3.19 10.99
C ALA A 22 3.34 2.41 11.42
N PRO A 23 4.01 1.71 10.51
CA PRO A 23 5.24 1.00 10.84
C PRO A 23 6.36 1.98 11.23
N SER A 24 7.23 1.55 12.14
CA SER A 24 8.46 2.27 12.43
C SER A 24 9.38 2.27 11.20
N LEU A 25 9.91 3.43 10.85
CA LEU A 25 10.80 3.61 9.70
C LEU A 25 12.21 3.97 10.17
N LYS A 26 13.22 3.57 9.40
CA LYS A 26 14.54 4.18 9.51
C LYS A 26 14.46 5.63 9.02
N PRO A 27 15.15 6.58 9.66
CA PRO A 27 14.96 8.01 9.40
C PRO A 27 15.58 8.50 8.07
N VAL A 28 16.18 7.62 7.32
CA VAL A 28 16.89 7.96 6.08
C VAL A 28 16.02 7.64 4.87
N LEU A 29 15.84 8.63 4.00
CA LEU A 29 15.26 8.46 2.68
C LEU A 29 16.24 7.64 1.82
N ILE A 30 15.80 6.50 1.31
CA ILE A 30 16.65 5.59 0.54
C ILE A 30 16.31 5.54 -0.94
N GLY A 31 15.32 6.28 -1.37
CA GLY A 31 14.95 6.40 -2.78
C GLY A 31 13.76 7.29 -2.99
N SER A 32 13.64 7.83 -4.19
CA SER A 32 12.45 8.58 -4.59
C SER A 32 12.28 8.57 -6.11
N ALA A 33 11.03 8.69 -6.55
CA ALA A 33 10.71 8.88 -7.95
C ALA A 33 9.49 9.78 -8.13
N ASN A 34 9.47 10.52 -9.21
CA ASN A 34 8.27 11.22 -9.64
C ASN A 34 7.47 10.30 -10.58
N LEU A 35 6.43 9.68 -10.07
CA LEU A 35 5.57 8.77 -10.83
C LEU A 35 4.49 9.52 -11.62
N SER A 36 4.36 10.81 -11.42
CA SER A 36 3.37 11.64 -12.12
C SER A 36 3.82 11.89 -13.54
N SER A 37 3.19 11.24 -14.50
CA SER A 37 3.35 11.55 -15.92
C SER A 37 2.23 12.45 -16.46
N GLY A 38 1.21 12.75 -15.67
CA GLY A 38 -0.04 13.37 -16.14
C GLY A 38 -0.79 12.51 -17.16
N LYS A 39 -0.38 11.27 -17.34
CA LYS A 39 -0.93 10.33 -18.32
C LYS A 39 -1.61 9.16 -17.62
N GLN A 40 -2.77 8.80 -18.09
CA GLN A 40 -3.39 7.51 -17.70
C GLN A 40 -2.55 6.37 -18.30
N ILE A 41 -2.06 5.49 -17.44
CA ILE A 41 -1.28 4.32 -17.83
C ILE A 41 -2.23 3.22 -18.31
N SER A 42 -1.99 2.70 -19.48
CA SER A 42 -2.74 1.58 -20.08
C SER A 42 -1.95 0.27 -19.91
N ALA A 43 -2.64 -0.85 -19.86
CA ALA A 43 -2.02 -2.18 -19.86
C ALA A 43 -1.19 -2.47 -21.13
N THR A 44 -1.38 -1.68 -22.19
CA THR A 44 -0.60 -1.77 -23.44
C THR A 44 0.63 -0.85 -23.46
N ASP A 45 0.77 0.02 -22.47
CA ASP A 45 1.95 0.87 -22.38
C ASP A 45 3.18 0.03 -22.06
N SER A 46 4.32 0.49 -22.53
CA SER A 46 5.59 -0.20 -22.32
C SER A 46 6.68 0.80 -21.96
N ILE A 47 7.69 0.30 -21.32
CA ILE A 47 8.89 1.03 -20.94
C ILE A 47 10.11 0.29 -21.50
N THR A 48 11.16 1.01 -21.80
CA THR A 48 12.44 0.40 -22.20
C THR A 48 13.37 0.37 -21.00
N ILE A 49 13.78 -0.83 -20.59
CA ILE A 49 14.73 -1.05 -19.51
C ILE A 49 15.96 -1.72 -20.13
N GLU A 50 17.09 -1.04 -20.06
CA GLU A 50 18.38 -1.54 -20.56
C GLU A 50 18.37 -1.99 -22.05
N GLY A 51 17.53 -1.36 -22.84
CA GLY A 51 17.39 -1.65 -24.28
C GLY A 51 16.27 -2.62 -24.62
N GLU A 52 15.73 -3.34 -23.65
CA GLU A 52 14.62 -4.26 -23.82
C GLU A 52 13.28 -3.59 -23.53
N LYS A 53 12.26 -3.95 -24.30
CA LYS A 53 10.90 -3.44 -24.15
C LYS A 53 10.13 -4.29 -23.16
N GLU A 54 9.79 -3.72 -22.04
CA GLU A 54 9.04 -4.38 -20.96
C GLU A 54 7.63 -3.78 -20.80
N ALA A 55 6.74 -4.48 -20.12
CA ALA A 55 5.46 -3.93 -19.69
C ALA A 55 5.71 -2.70 -18.81
N TYR A 56 4.74 -1.76 -18.79
CA TYR A 56 4.91 -0.53 -18.01
C TYR A 56 5.09 -0.83 -16.53
N GLN A 57 6.16 -0.32 -15.97
CA GLN A 57 6.56 -0.48 -14.58
C GLN A 57 6.89 0.88 -13.96
N PHE A 58 6.70 1.02 -12.67
CA PHE A 58 7.24 2.13 -11.91
C PHE A 58 8.68 1.80 -11.48
N LEU A 59 9.62 2.54 -12.01
CA LEU A 59 11.02 2.41 -11.61
C LEU A 59 11.33 3.45 -10.54
N ILE A 60 11.71 2.99 -9.37
CA ILE A 60 12.09 3.86 -8.26
C ILE A 60 13.56 3.56 -7.93
N PRO A 61 14.49 4.46 -8.27
CA PRO A 61 15.89 4.28 -7.94
C PRO A 61 16.09 4.30 -6.42
N LEU A 62 16.87 3.37 -5.93
CA LEU A 62 17.29 3.31 -4.53
C LEU A 62 18.75 3.73 -4.39
N GLU A 63 19.11 4.23 -3.22
CA GLU A 63 20.48 4.58 -2.87
C GLU A 63 21.41 3.35 -2.97
N LEU A 64 22.65 3.58 -3.40
CA LEU A 64 23.66 2.54 -3.61
C LEU A 64 23.86 1.67 -2.36
N ALA A 65 23.82 2.28 -1.18
CA ALA A 65 24.00 1.59 0.09
C ALA A 65 22.97 0.45 0.31
N VAL A 66 21.75 0.57 -0.23
CA VAL A 66 20.76 -0.50 -0.18
C VAL A 66 21.18 -1.69 -1.03
N GLY A 67 21.69 -1.44 -2.22
CA GLY A 67 22.24 -2.48 -3.10
C GLY A 67 23.43 -3.20 -2.48
N GLU A 68 24.36 -2.46 -1.89
CA GLU A 68 25.52 -3.01 -1.18
C GLU A 68 25.10 -3.87 0.03
N PHE A 69 24.13 -3.41 0.80
CA PHE A 69 23.57 -4.15 1.92
C PHE A 69 22.93 -5.47 1.46
N LEU A 70 22.09 -5.45 0.43
CA LEU A 70 21.44 -6.66 -0.09
C LEU A 70 22.44 -7.63 -0.72
N LYS A 71 23.44 -7.12 -1.47
CA LYS A 71 24.53 -7.92 -2.02
C LYS A 71 25.31 -8.63 -0.92
N LYS A 72 25.64 -7.90 0.14
CA LYS A 72 26.35 -8.49 1.30
C LYS A 72 25.52 -9.61 1.96
N GLY A 73 24.20 -9.44 2.12
CA GLY A 73 23.32 -10.48 2.62
C GLY A 73 23.35 -11.76 1.77
N LEU A 74 23.50 -11.63 0.45
CA LEU A 74 23.67 -12.78 -0.44
C LEU A 74 25.04 -13.45 -0.24
N GLU A 75 26.12 -12.69 -0.18
CA GLU A 75 27.49 -13.18 0.05
C GLU A 75 27.60 -13.93 1.40
N ASP A 76 26.94 -13.40 2.43
CA ASP A 76 26.87 -14.02 3.76
C ASP A 76 25.84 -15.18 3.85
N SER A 77 25.25 -15.59 2.73
CA SER A 77 24.23 -16.64 2.63
C SER A 77 22.94 -16.39 3.43
N ILE A 78 22.71 -15.17 3.91
CA ILE A 78 21.52 -14.79 4.71
C ILE A 78 20.26 -14.81 3.84
N THR A 79 20.38 -14.49 2.55
CA THR A 79 19.23 -14.40 1.63
C THR A 79 18.76 -15.74 1.09
N GLN A 80 19.43 -16.84 1.41
CA GLN A 80 19.07 -18.20 0.97
C GLN A 80 17.87 -18.75 1.74
N ASP A 81 17.66 -18.30 2.97
CA ASP A 81 16.51 -18.65 3.79
C ASP A 81 15.60 -17.45 4.01
N ILE A 82 14.30 -17.64 3.74
CA ILE A 82 13.33 -16.54 3.81
C ILE A 82 13.19 -15.93 5.21
N LYS A 83 13.29 -16.72 6.27
CA LYS A 83 13.17 -16.21 7.64
C LYS A 83 14.40 -15.39 8.02
N SER A 84 15.58 -15.87 7.65
CA SER A 84 16.84 -15.15 7.83
C SER A 84 16.83 -13.84 7.05
N PHE A 85 16.37 -13.87 5.79
CA PHE A 85 16.22 -12.67 4.98
C PHE A 85 15.24 -11.66 5.59
N GLN A 86 14.06 -12.11 6.05
CA GLN A 86 13.08 -11.24 6.70
C GLN A 86 13.55 -10.63 8.02
N SER A 87 14.50 -11.28 8.70
CA SER A 87 15.14 -10.73 9.90
C SER A 87 16.29 -9.77 9.58
N TYR A 88 16.86 -9.90 8.40
CA TYR A 88 17.96 -9.06 7.90
C TYR A 88 17.44 -7.77 7.25
N PHE A 89 16.35 -7.89 6.47
CA PHE A 89 15.73 -6.80 5.74
C PHE A 89 14.22 -6.79 6.00
N TYR A 90 13.74 -5.83 6.78
CA TYR A 90 12.33 -5.76 7.18
C TYR A 90 11.38 -5.32 6.07
N GLY A 91 11.91 -4.73 5.00
CA GLY A 91 11.13 -4.29 3.85
C GLY A 91 11.16 -2.79 3.64
N LEU A 92 10.30 -2.34 2.74
CA LEU A 92 10.22 -0.95 2.28
C LEU A 92 8.84 -0.36 2.54
N MET A 93 8.81 0.92 2.86
CA MET A 93 7.63 1.77 2.85
C MET A 93 7.71 2.70 1.65
N LEU A 94 6.69 2.65 0.79
CA LEU A 94 6.47 3.64 -0.26
C LEU A 94 5.49 4.68 0.25
N LYS A 95 5.94 5.91 0.38
CA LYS A 95 5.14 7.03 0.88
C LYS A 95 4.93 8.06 -0.22
N VAL A 96 3.68 8.38 -0.48
CA VAL A 96 3.36 9.52 -1.36
C VAL A 96 3.66 10.80 -0.61
N GLN A 97 4.38 11.70 -1.24
CA GLN A 97 4.68 13.02 -0.66
C GLN A 97 3.51 13.97 -0.89
N ASP A 98 3.03 14.56 0.19
CA ASP A 98 1.93 15.52 0.16
C ASP A 98 2.33 16.87 -0.45
N GLY A 99 1.34 17.63 -0.93
CA GLY A 99 1.51 19.03 -1.35
C GLY A 99 2.08 19.24 -2.76
N TYR A 100 2.25 18.18 -3.55
CA TYR A 100 2.77 18.30 -4.92
C TYR A 100 1.70 18.50 -5.99
N LEU A 101 0.44 18.25 -5.67
CA LEU A 101 -0.66 18.44 -6.61
C LEU A 101 -1.36 19.77 -6.33
N PRO A 102 -1.86 20.46 -7.37
CA PRO A 102 -2.71 21.63 -7.19
C PRO A 102 -3.95 21.29 -6.34
N THR A 103 -4.48 22.29 -5.66
CA THR A 103 -5.72 22.13 -4.89
C THR A 103 -6.85 21.66 -5.79
N GLY A 104 -7.50 20.57 -5.41
CA GLY A 104 -8.59 19.94 -6.18
C GLY A 104 -8.14 18.82 -7.11
N ASP A 105 -6.83 18.65 -7.34
CA ASP A 105 -6.29 17.53 -8.07
C ASP A 105 -5.98 16.36 -7.15
N GLY A 106 -6.03 15.14 -7.70
CA GLY A 106 -5.70 13.91 -7.00
C GLY A 106 -5.04 12.89 -7.91
N ALA A 107 -4.35 11.95 -7.32
CA ALA A 107 -3.79 10.81 -8.04
C ALA A 107 -3.97 9.53 -7.22
N ILE A 108 -4.34 8.44 -7.91
CA ILE A 108 -4.43 7.11 -7.32
C ILE A 108 -3.52 6.20 -8.14
N TYR A 109 -2.63 5.51 -7.45
CA TYR A 109 -1.77 4.49 -8.04
C TYR A 109 -2.16 3.12 -7.52
N SER A 110 -2.60 2.25 -8.42
CA SER A 110 -2.82 0.83 -8.13
C SER A 110 -1.62 0.04 -8.63
N MET A 111 -0.96 -0.68 -7.74
CA MET A 111 0.23 -1.46 -8.06
C MET A 111 -0.07 -2.95 -7.94
N ALA A 112 0.13 -3.70 -9.03
CA ALA A 112 -0.02 -5.15 -9.06
C ALA A 112 1.26 -5.81 -8.55
N LEU A 113 1.45 -5.85 -7.23
CA LEU A 113 2.71 -6.29 -6.62
C LEU A 113 3.03 -7.79 -6.76
N LEU A 114 2.06 -8.62 -7.14
CA LEU A 114 2.24 -10.09 -7.19
C LEU A 114 2.23 -10.67 -8.61
N THR A 115 2.50 -9.86 -9.61
CA THR A 115 2.54 -10.32 -11.01
C THR A 115 3.82 -11.09 -11.38
N GLY A 116 4.79 -11.18 -10.47
CA GLY A 116 6.12 -11.72 -10.76
C GLY A 116 7.12 -10.68 -11.30
N GLU A 117 6.61 -9.53 -11.77
CA GLU A 117 7.41 -8.44 -12.33
C GLU A 117 7.91 -7.46 -11.24
N SER A 118 7.22 -7.42 -10.10
CA SER A 118 7.59 -6.52 -9.00
C SER A 118 8.76 -7.10 -8.21
N SER A 119 9.88 -6.39 -8.20
CA SER A 119 11.10 -6.84 -7.51
C SER A 119 11.97 -5.67 -7.08
N ILE A 120 12.85 -5.92 -6.12
CA ILE A 120 14.04 -5.09 -5.92
C ILE A 120 15.14 -5.71 -6.77
N ARG A 121 15.68 -4.93 -7.71
CA ARG A 121 16.75 -5.37 -8.61
C ARG A 121 18.05 -4.68 -8.23
N VAL A 122 19.06 -5.45 -7.89
CA VAL A 122 20.41 -4.96 -7.61
C VAL A 122 21.29 -5.23 -8.82
N LYS A 123 21.81 -4.18 -9.43
CA LYS A 123 22.77 -4.25 -10.53
C LYS A 123 24.20 -4.28 -9.95
N VAL A 124 24.94 -5.32 -10.26
CA VAL A 124 26.35 -5.47 -9.88
C VAL A 124 27.20 -5.40 -11.14
N THR A 125 28.14 -4.46 -11.17
CA THR A 125 29.08 -4.32 -12.29
C THR A 125 30.49 -4.66 -11.82
N ASN A 126 31.15 -5.59 -12.49
CA ASN A 126 32.53 -5.96 -12.24
C ASN A 126 33.30 -5.83 -13.56
N GLY A 127 34.03 -4.73 -13.72
CA GLY A 127 34.68 -4.38 -14.97
C GLY A 127 33.67 -4.15 -16.09
N THR A 128 33.67 -5.02 -17.09
CA THR A 128 32.72 -4.98 -18.23
C THR A 128 31.51 -5.89 -18.06
N GLU A 129 31.54 -6.77 -17.06
CA GLU A 129 30.45 -7.70 -16.80
C GLU A 129 29.40 -7.06 -15.90
N THR A 130 28.13 -7.31 -16.21
CA THR A 130 27.00 -6.84 -15.42
C THR A 130 26.11 -8.03 -15.06
N GLU A 131 25.82 -8.17 -13.78
CA GLU A 131 24.94 -9.17 -13.22
C GLU A 131 23.77 -8.49 -12.49
N TYR A 132 22.63 -9.18 -12.45
CA TYR A 132 21.44 -8.72 -11.74
C TYR A 132 21.05 -9.70 -10.65
N ILE A 133 20.88 -9.18 -9.45
CA ILE A 133 20.33 -9.92 -8.32
C ILE A 133 18.89 -9.43 -8.14
N ASN A 134 17.92 -10.32 -8.29
CA ASN A 134 16.50 -9.99 -8.16
C ASN A 134 15.93 -10.53 -6.85
N TYR A 135 15.25 -9.65 -6.12
CA TYR A 135 14.46 -9.98 -4.93
C TYR A 135 12.97 -9.78 -5.27
N PRO A 136 12.29 -10.82 -5.80
CA PRO A 136 10.92 -10.69 -6.26
C PRO A 136 9.94 -10.56 -5.08
N LEU A 137 8.89 -9.76 -5.27
CA LEU A 137 7.77 -9.73 -4.35
C LEU A 137 6.86 -10.93 -4.63
N THR A 138 6.76 -11.81 -3.67
CA THR A 138 5.96 -13.04 -3.78
C THR A 138 4.81 -13.04 -2.78
N SER A 139 3.97 -14.06 -2.86
CA SER A 139 2.90 -14.28 -1.88
C SER A 139 3.42 -14.53 -0.45
N LEU A 140 4.72 -14.74 -0.26
CA LEU A 140 5.36 -14.90 1.05
C LEU A 140 5.69 -13.55 1.71
N CYS A 141 5.66 -12.45 0.96
CA CYS A 141 5.90 -11.11 1.50
C CYS A 141 4.67 -10.59 2.22
N ALA A 142 4.86 -10.01 3.41
CA ALA A 142 3.84 -9.22 4.08
C ALA A 142 3.61 -7.91 3.32
N ARG A 143 2.37 -7.45 3.27
CA ARG A 143 1.97 -6.21 2.62
C ARG A 143 0.91 -5.52 3.44
N VAL A 144 1.08 -4.25 3.65
CA VAL A 144 0.15 -3.41 4.41
C VAL A 144 -0.06 -2.11 3.63
N ASN A 145 -1.30 -1.69 3.51
CA ASN A 145 -1.64 -0.36 3.01
C ASN A 145 -2.05 0.50 4.19
N GLN A 146 -1.46 1.69 4.28
CA GLN A 146 -1.84 2.71 5.23
C GLN A 146 -2.64 3.79 4.51
N PHE A 147 -3.77 4.19 5.09
CA PHE A 147 -4.60 5.27 4.58
C PHE A 147 -4.86 6.28 5.69
N THR A 148 -4.69 7.54 5.36
CA THR A 148 -5.07 8.66 6.21
C THR A 148 -6.11 9.47 5.47
N HIS A 149 -7.23 9.77 6.13
CA HIS A 149 -8.31 10.58 5.58
C HIS A 149 -8.38 11.90 6.31
N ASP A 150 -8.35 12.99 5.55
CA ASP A 150 -8.62 14.32 6.05
C ASP A 150 -9.93 14.82 5.47
N TYR A 151 -10.92 15.04 6.33
CA TYR A 151 -12.24 15.52 5.95
C TYR A 151 -12.44 17.01 6.31
N ALA A 152 -11.41 17.68 6.86
CA ALA A 152 -11.52 19.06 7.29
C ALA A 152 -12.01 19.98 6.16
N GLY A 153 -13.03 20.77 6.44
CA GLY A 153 -13.68 21.67 5.48
C GLY A 153 -14.51 20.99 4.41
N SER A 154 -14.65 19.66 4.42
CA SER A 154 -15.52 18.94 3.49
C SER A 154 -16.96 18.82 3.99
N LEU A 155 -17.91 18.59 3.08
CA LEU A 155 -19.28 18.30 3.45
C LEU A 155 -19.38 17.06 4.33
N THR A 156 -18.54 16.07 4.11
CA THR A 156 -18.49 14.83 4.87
C THR A 156 -18.19 15.06 6.35
N GLU A 157 -17.36 16.05 6.67
CA GLU A 157 -16.97 16.37 8.06
C GLU A 157 -18.20 16.66 8.94
N SER A 158 -19.18 17.41 8.41
CA SER A 158 -20.38 17.77 9.15
C SER A 158 -21.29 16.59 9.50
N TYR A 159 -21.14 15.47 8.79
CA TYR A 159 -21.91 14.22 8.99
C TYR A 159 -21.14 13.17 9.77
N LEU A 160 -19.80 13.31 9.90
CA LEU A 160 -19.01 12.38 10.67
C LEU A 160 -19.28 12.57 12.18
N ASN A 161 -19.55 11.47 12.87
CA ASN A 161 -19.74 11.44 14.32
C ASN A 161 -20.88 12.35 14.83
N ASN A 162 -21.78 12.72 13.96
CA ASN A 162 -22.86 13.65 14.28
C ASN A 162 -23.85 13.09 15.31
N GLY A 163 -23.88 11.78 15.54
CA GLY A 163 -24.82 11.14 16.46
C GLY A 163 -26.30 11.34 16.09
N SER A 164 -26.59 12.10 15.05
CA SER A 164 -27.91 12.30 14.48
C SER A 164 -28.34 11.01 13.78
N LYS A 165 -29.53 10.55 14.10
CA LYS A 165 -30.07 9.29 13.54
C LYS A 165 -30.93 9.52 12.30
N ASN A 166 -30.95 10.72 11.76
CA ASN A 166 -31.81 11.10 10.63
C ASN A 166 -31.04 12.03 9.70
N ASP A 167 -29.91 11.55 9.19
CA ASP A 167 -29.14 12.30 8.18
C ASP A 167 -29.76 12.09 6.80
N ASP A 168 -29.93 13.18 6.06
CA ASP A 168 -30.46 13.17 4.70
C ASP A 168 -29.44 12.64 3.68
N LEU A 169 -28.15 12.62 4.06
CA LEU A 169 -27.04 12.17 3.23
C LEU A 169 -26.20 11.14 3.95
N ILE A 170 -25.78 10.14 3.20
CA ILE A 170 -24.90 9.07 3.66
C ILE A 170 -23.65 9.09 2.81
N PHE A 171 -22.49 9.12 3.46
CA PHE A 171 -21.19 9.06 2.81
C PHE A 171 -20.58 7.67 3.00
N VAL A 172 -20.29 6.99 1.90
CA VAL A 172 -19.60 5.70 1.89
C VAL A 172 -18.33 5.84 1.06
N GLN A 173 -17.19 5.59 1.68
CA GLN A 173 -15.90 5.71 1.03
C GLN A 173 -15.08 4.44 1.28
N GLY A 174 -14.52 3.88 0.22
CA GLY A 174 -13.59 2.76 0.29
C GLY A 174 -12.27 3.11 0.99
N LEU A 175 -11.34 2.17 0.99
CA LEU A 175 -9.98 2.35 1.54
C LEU A 175 -9.97 2.78 3.01
N SER A 176 -10.83 2.17 3.83
CA SER A 176 -11.01 2.48 5.26
C SER A 176 -11.53 3.90 5.53
N GLY A 177 -12.24 4.49 4.59
CA GLY A 177 -12.91 5.76 4.77
C GLY A 177 -14.18 5.66 5.60
N THR A 178 -15.27 6.27 5.14
CA THR A 178 -16.53 6.31 5.85
C THR A 178 -17.38 5.06 5.60
N LYS A 179 -18.14 4.65 6.61
CA LYS A 179 -19.18 3.63 6.51
C LYS A 179 -20.50 4.18 7.04
N ALA A 180 -21.61 3.65 6.53
CA ALA A 180 -22.93 3.92 7.07
C ALA A 180 -23.38 2.77 7.98
N GLU A 181 -23.99 3.12 9.10
CA GLU A 181 -24.68 2.17 9.96
C GLU A 181 -26.17 2.40 9.87
N VAL A 182 -26.92 1.35 9.52
CA VAL A 182 -28.38 1.39 9.47
C VAL A 182 -28.91 0.79 10.78
N TYR A 183 -29.61 1.61 11.55
CA TYR A 183 -30.18 1.19 12.81
C TYR A 183 -31.71 1.00 12.71
N PHE A 184 -32.21 -0.13 13.14
CA PHE A 184 -33.64 -0.44 13.18
C PHE A 184 -34.12 -0.45 14.64
N PRO A 185 -34.62 0.69 15.14
CA PRO A 185 -35.14 0.77 16.51
C PRO A 185 -36.37 -0.13 16.64
N GLY A 186 -36.47 -0.86 17.71
CA GLY A 186 -37.60 -1.74 17.98
C GLY A 186 -37.56 -3.13 17.31
N LEU A 187 -36.61 -3.42 16.43
CA LEU A 187 -36.53 -4.73 15.79
C LEU A 187 -36.32 -5.86 16.82
N TYR A 188 -35.49 -5.61 17.82
CA TYR A 188 -35.26 -6.54 18.91
C TYR A 188 -36.56 -6.76 19.74
N GLN A 189 -37.25 -5.67 20.07
CA GLN A 189 -38.50 -5.71 20.83
C GLN A 189 -39.60 -6.45 20.05
N PHE A 190 -39.66 -6.23 18.71
CA PHE A 190 -40.58 -6.95 17.86
C PHE A 190 -40.33 -8.48 17.91
N GLY A 191 -39.08 -8.90 17.81
CA GLY A 191 -38.70 -10.31 17.89
C GLY A 191 -39.10 -10.95 19.21
N VAL A 192 -38.84 -10.26 20.32
CA VAL A 192 -39.18 -10.74 21.66
C VAL A 192 -40.70 -10.79 21.87
N ALA A 193 -41.43 -9.72 21.51
CA ALA A 193 -42.88 -9.64 21.73
C ALA A 193 -43.67 -10.67 20.89
N ASN A 194 -43.16 -11.02 19.72
CA ASN A 194 -43.82 -11.96 18.79
C ASN A 194 -43.18 -13.36 18.81
N ASN A 195 -42.24 -13.61 19.70
CA ASN A 195 -41.49 -14.86 19.77
C ASN A 195 -40.95 -15.31 18.38
N SER A 196 -40.45 -14.35 17.62
CA SER A 196 -40.09 -14.50 16.20
C SER A 196 -38.59 -14.30 15.99
N ALA A 197 -38.04 -15.05 15.05
CA ALA A 197 -36.69 -14.86 14.58
C ALA A 197 -36.68 -14.33 13.14
N ILE A 198 -35.77 -13.39 12.83
CA ILE A 198 -35.61 -12.88 11.48
C ILE A 198 -34.73 -13.83 10.69
N ALA A 199 -35.33 -14.51 9.71
CA ALA A 199 -34.61 -15.45 8.87
C ALA A 199 -33.81 -14.74 7.73
N LYS A 200 -34.28 -13.57 7.28
CA LYS A 200 -33.65 -12.78 6.22
C LYS A 200 -34.04 -11.31 6.33
N ALA A 201 -33.09 -10.43 6.15
CA ALA A 201 -33.32 -9.01 5.91
C ALA A 201 -32.61 -8.62 4.60
N THR A 202 -33.25 -7.82 3.75
CA THR A 202 -32.69 -7.32 2.49
C THR A 202 -32.93 -5.81 2.46
N LEU A 203 -31.90 -5.06 2.15
CA LEU A 203 -31.95 -3.63 1.86
C LEU A 203 -31.82 -3.47 0.33
N GLU A 204 -32.78 -2.84 -0.31
CA GLU A 204 -32.82 -2.56 -1.75
C GLU A 204 -32.70 -1.07 -2.02
#